data_381119e380bdbbff7a5c9b8c72d364a3
#
_entry.id   381119e380bdbbff7a5c9b8c72d364a3
#
_cell.length_a   1.000
_cell.length_b   1.000
_cell.length_c   1.000
_cell.angle_alpha   90.00
_cell.angle_beta   90.00
_cell.angle_gamma   90.00
#
_symmetry.space_group_name_H-M   'P 1'
#
loop_
_entity.id
_entity.type
_entity.pdbx_description
1 polymer ?
#
loop_
_entity_poly.entity_id
_entity_poly.type
_entity_poly.pdbx_seq_one_letter_code
_entity_poly.pdbx_strand_id
1 'polypeptide(L)'
;MNAPEPDIYVYKVVADIGGAPCVSNNLLSLAICKPKIRKTAGKGSFIFGFGGKEYEERLIYVARVTARLEGDGYYRRREYARRPDCIYRVENGRPVRKASAKYHFDSDHRKKDVGFHFERAFVLLSKDFRYLGRKGTDDYKKRYPKIARLIEDLTQGHRRHHSVRLRKELMALKAEIWRKYSRMKVGLPTENDRSRPCNQDTPSTRC
;
A
#
# COMPACT_ATOMS: atom_id res chain seq x y z
N MET A 1 -24.00 -3.55 20.72
CA MET A 1 -23.84 -2.99 19.34
C MET A 1 -22.59 -3.63 18.75
N ASN A 2 -22.73 -4.38 17.67
CA ASN A 2 -21.58 -4.98 16.98
C ASN A 2 -20.70 -3.85 16.39
N ALA A 3 -19.39 -3.90 16.62
CA ALA A 3 -18.48 -2.95 16.01
C ALA A 3 -18.65 -3.00 14.46
N PRO A 4 -18.63 -1.87 13.78
CA PRO A 4 -18.77 -1.84 12.32
C PRO A 4 -17.69 -2.70 11.68
N GLU A 5 -18.11 -3.46 10.67
CA GLU A 5 -17.15 -4.29 9.92
C GLU A 5 -16.02 -3.44 9.30
N PRO A 6 -14.77 -3.90 9.39
CA PRO A 6 -13.65 -3.14 8.86
C PRO A 6 -13.73 -3.01 7.34
N ASP A 7 -13.39 -1.84 6.81
CA ASP A 7 -13.19 -1.68 5.36
C ASP A 7 -12.05 -2.58 4.87
N ILE A 8 -12.23 -3.13 3.67
CA ILE A 8 -11.21 -3.96 3.03
C ILE A 8 -10.87 -3.33 1.67
N TYR A 9 -9.59 -3.07 1.46
CA TYR A 9 -9.06 -2.56 0.20
C TYR A 9 -8.22 -3.64 -0.47
N VAL A 10 -8.50 -3.89 -1.75
CA VAL A 10 -7.73 -4.81 -2.59
C VAL A 10 -7.21 -4.05 -3.78
N TYR A 11 -5.91 -4.14 -4.07
CA TYR A 11 -5.31 -3.48 -5.22
C TYR A 11 -4.12 -4.27 -5.80
N LYS A 12 -3.74 -3.97 -7.06
CA LYS A 12 -2.51 -4.52 -7.67
C LYS A 12 -1.31 -3.64 -7.36
N VAL A 13 -0.25 -4.26 -6.85
CA VAL A 13 1.08 -3.70 -6.67
C VAL A 13 1.80 -3.85 -8.00
N VAL A 14 1.99 -2.75 -8.70
CA VAL A 14 2.64 -2.73 -10.03
C VAL A 14 4.15 -2.80 -9.88
N ALA A 15 4.70 -2.16 -8.83
CA ALA A 15 6.13 -2.18 -8.53
C ALA A 15 6.33 -2.30 -7.01
N ASP A 16 6.97 -3.38 -6.57
CA ASP A 16 7.32 -3.61 -5.17
C ASP A 16 8.81 -3.29 -4.94
N ILE A 17 9.15 -2.02 -5.02
CA ILE A 17 10.52 -1.50 -4.89
C ILE A 17 10.81 -0.91 -3.51
N GLY A 18 9.95 -1.17 -2.52
CA GLY A 18 10.13 -0.72 -1.13
C GLY A 18 9.64 0.70 -0.83
N GLY A 19 8.97 1.38 -1.77
CA GLY A 19 8.38 2.71 -1.57
C GLY A 19 6.90 2.66 -1.16
N ALA A 20 6.11 1.79 -1.79
CA ALA A 20 4.68 1.64 -1.52
C ALA A 20 4.19 0.22 -1.81
N PRO A 21 4.14 -0.69 -0.81
CA PRO A 21 4.34 -0.42 0.63
C PRO A 21 5.82 -0.23 1.00
N CYS A 22 6.07 0.57 2.05
CA CYS A 22 7.38 0.71 2.65
C CYS A 22 7.43 -0.02 3.99
N VAL A 23 8.32 -1.00 4.13
CA VAL A 23 8.51 -1.77 5.36
C VAL A 23 9.89 -1.52 5.94
N SER A 24 9.93 -0.84 7.08
CA SER A 24 11.15 -0.50 7.82
C SER A 24 10.86 -0.51 9.31
N ASN A 25 11.78 -1.03 10.13
CA ASN A 25 11.70 -1.06 11.59
C ASN A 25 10.35 -1.58 12.12
N ASN A 26 9.89 -2.73 11.63
CA ASN A 26 8.62 -3.36 12.02
C ASN A 26 7.37 -2.47 11.84
N LEU A 27 7.46 -1.50 10.95
CA LEU A 27 6.37 -0.63 10.57
C LEU A 27 6.19 -0.68 9.05
N LEU A 28 4.96 -0.96 8.60
CA LEU A 28 4.56 -0.78 7.21
C LEU A 28 3.89 0.58 7.06
N SER A 29 4.24 1.32 6.01
CA SER A 29 3.59 2.57 5.66
C SER A 29 3.20 2.62 4.19
N LEU A 30 2.12 3.38 3.93
CA LEU A 30 1.77 3.90 2.62
C LEU A 30 1.76 5.43 2.74
N ALA A 31 2.87 6.09 2.39
CA ALA A 31 3.02 7.53 2.44
C ALA A 31 2.99 8.17 1.05
N ILE A 32 3.31 7.38 0.03
CA ILE A 32 3.32 7.77 -1.38
C ILE A 32 2.47 6.79 -2.19
N CYS A 33 2.14 7.14 -3.43
CA CYS A 33 1.24 6.36 -4.29
C CYS A 33 -0.15 6.13 -3.67
N LYS A 34 -1.05 5.47 -4.39
CA LYS A 34 -2.40 5.06 -3.93
C LYS A 34 -3.18 6.14 -3.16
N PRO A 35 -3.26 7.40 -3.67
CA PRO A 35 -3.83 8.53 -2.93
C PRO A 35 -5.29 8.30 -2.52
N LYS A 36 -6.08 7.59 -3.34
CA LYS A 36 -7.49 7.26 -3.00
C LYS A 36 -7.58 6.32 -1.80
N ILE A 37 -6.73 5.27 -1.74
CA ILE A 37 -6.70 4.35 -0.59
C ILE A 37 -6.26 5.13 0.66
N ARG A 38 -5.18 5.89 0.57
CA ARG A 38 -4.65 6.68 1.69
C ARG A 38 -5.69 7.67 2.25
N LYS A 39 -6.45 8.31 1.36
CA LYS A 39 -7.50 9.27 1.74
C LYS A 39 -8.68 8.61 2.45
N THR A 40 -9.07 7.39 2.09
CA THR A 40 -10.34 6.78 2.53
C THR A 40 -10.18 5.67 3.57
N ALA A 41 -9.01 5.00 3.63
CA ALA A 41 -8.79 3.96 4.63
C ALA A 41 -8.53 4.56 6.02
N GLY A 42 -9.29 4.10 7.00
CA GLY A 42 -9.18 4.48 8.41
C GLY A 42 -8.52 3.40 9.26
N LYS A 43 -8.29 3.72 10.55
CA LYS A 43 -7.83 2.73 11.55
C LYS A 43 -8.77 1.53 11.59
N GLY A 44 -8.21 0.33 11.57
CA GLY A 44 -8.96 -0.93 11.52
C GLY A 44 -9.16 -1.50 10.11
N SER A 45 -9.07 -0.67 9.05
CA SER A 45 -9.18 -1.15 7.67
C SER A 45 -8.10 -2.16 7.33
N PHE A 46 -8.42 -3.13 6.46
CA PHE A 46 -7.45 -4.06 5.89
C PHE A 46 -7.08 -3.64 4.47
N ILE A 47 -5.80 -3.81 4.15
CA ILE A 47 -5.25 -3.54 2.82
C ILE A 47 -4.56 -4.81 2.32
N PHE A 48 -5.01 -5.33 1.17
CA PHE A 48 -4.42 -6.45 0.48
C PHE A 48 -3.74 -5.96 -0.79
N GLY A 49 -2.45 -6.14 -0.89
CA GLY A 49 -1.65 -5.85 -2.07
C GLY A 49 -1.30 -7.14 -2.80
N PHE A 50 -1.86 -7.31 -3.98
CA PHE A 50 -1.51 -8.41 -4.88
C PHE A 50 -0.61 -7.90 -5.99
N GLY A 51 0.33 -8.68 -6.43
CA GLY A 51 1.18 -8.34 -7.57
C GLY A 51 0.38 -8.20 -8.86
N GLY A 52 0.90 -7.43 -9.81
CA GLY A 52 0.44 -7.45 -11.19
C GLY A 52 0.85 -8.76 -11.88
N LYS A 53 0.59 -8.86 -13.20
CA LYS A 53 0.96 -10.04 -14.01
C LYS A 53 2.45 -10.40 -13.90
N GLU A 54 3.32 -9.39 -13.82
CA GLU A 54 4.78 -9.57 -13.65
C GLU A 54 5.17 -10.25 -12.33
N TYR A 55 4.29 -10.19 -11.32
CA TYR A 55 4.44 -10.88 -10.04
C TYR A 55 3.52 -12.09 -9.95
N GLU A 56 3.06 -12.63 -11.10
CA GLU A 56 2.14 -13.78 -11.17
C GLU A 56 0.91 -13.61 -10.27
N GLU A 57 0.50 -12.36 -10.04
CA GLU A 57 -0.65 -11.99 -9.18
C GLU A 57 -0.53 -12.50 -7.73
N ARG A 58 0.67 -12.81 -7.26
CA ARG A 58 0.92 -13.30 -5.90
C ARG A 58 0.48 -12.26 -4.87
N LEU A 59 0.02 -12.72 -3.71
CA LEU A 59 -0.21 -11.85 -2.57
C LEU A 59 1.14 -11.34 -2.07
N ILE A 60 1.37 -10.04 -2.15
CA ILE A 60 2.62 -9.37 -1.73
C ILE A 60 2.55 -9.00 -0.24
N TYR A 61 1.40 -8.50 0.23
CA TYR A 61 1.21 -8.18 1.63
C TYR A 61 -0.26 -8.08 2.02
N VAL A 62 -0.48 -8.22 3.33
CA VAL A 62 -1.72 -7.85 3.99
C VAL A 62 -1.37 -6.97 5.20
N ALA A 63 -2.07 -5.86 5.37
CA ALA A 63 -1.87 -4.96 6.50
C ALA A 63 -3.21 -4.52 7.10
N ARG A 64 -3.29 -4.46 8.44
CA ARG A 64 -4.35 -3.76 9.15
C ARG A 64 -3.85 -2.36 9.49
N VAL A 65 -4.57 -1.34 9.09
CA VAL A 65 -4.23 0.04 9.44
C VAL A 65 -4.32 0.23 10.96
N THR A 66 -3.20 0.54 11.61
CA THR A 66 -3.14 0.78 13.05
C THR A 66 -3.17 2.25 13.42
N ALA A 67 -2.70 3.11 12.50
CA ALA A 67 -2.76 4.56 12.61
C ALA A 67 -2.86 5.21 11.23
N ARG A 68 -3.43 6.41 11.20
CA ARG A 68 -3.47 7.29 10.03
C ARG A 68 -2.99 8.67 10.47
N LEU A 69 -2.07 9.23 9.69
CA LEU A 69 -1.59 10.60 9.86
C LEU A 69 -2.04 11.44 8.68
N GLU A 70 -2.36 12.69 8.95
CA GLU A 70 -2.83 13.67 7.97
C GLU A 70 -1.93 14.90 7.99
N GLY A 71 -1.95 15.64 6.90
CA GLY A 71 -1.13 16.82 6.76
C GLY A 71 0.37 16.52 6.84
N ASP A 72 1.12 17.43 7.41
CA ASP A 72 2.57 17.33 7.54
C ASP A 72 3.04 16.44 8.72
N GLY A 73 2.11 15.88 9.49
CA GLY A 73 2.41 15.12 10.71
C GLY A 73 3.37 13.96 10.55
N TYR A 74 3.37 13.27 9.41
CA TYR A 74 4.34 12.22 9.12
C TYR A 74 5.74 12.79 8.84
N TYR A 75 5.80 13.90 8.14
CA TYR A 75 7.04 14.49 7.61
C TYR A 75 7.80 15.31 8.65
N ARG A 76 7.13 15.78 9.71
CA ARG A 76 7.74 16.50 10.84
C ARG A 76 8.34 15.58 11.89
N ARG A 77 7.86 14.35 12.02
CA ARG A 77 8.27 13.46 13.11
C ARG A 77 9.63 12.83 12.82
N ARG A 78 10.55 12.99 13.77
CA ARG A 78 11.92 12.45 13.70
C ARG A 78 11.95 10.93 13.51
N GLU A 79 10.99 10.21 14.10
CA GLU A 79 10.86 8.75 14.02
C GLU A 79 10.65 8.24 12.59
N TYR A 80 10.06 9.06 11.70
CA TYR A 80 9.84 8.70 10.31
C TYR A 80 10.85 9.31 9.33
N ALA A 81 11.68 10.25 9.79
CA ALA A 81 12.53 11.05 8.92
C ALA A 81 13.50 10.23 8.05
N ARG A 82 13.96 9.07 8.54
CA ARG A 82 14.88 8.17 7.83
C ARG A 82 14.18 7.08 7.02
N ARG A 83 12.86 7.05 7.00
CA ARG A 83 12.12 6.03 6.23
C ARG A 83 12.24 6.28 4.73
N PRO A 84 12.38 5.23 3.90
CA PRO A 84 12.53 5.38 2.44
C PRO A 84 11.38 6.14 1.77
N ASP A 85 10.15 6.00 2.27
CA ASP A 85 8.96 6.66 1.76
C ASP A 85 8.68 8.04 2.36
N CYS A 86 9.48 8.47 3.35
CA CYS A 86 9.44 9.85 3.87
C CYS A 86 10.27 10.77 2.97
N ILE A 87 9.83 10.94 1.74
CA ILE A 87 10.58 11.62 0.67
C ILE A 87 10.45 13.14 0.67
N TYR A 88 9.59 13.69 1.51
CA TYR A 88 9.43 15.15 1.66
C TYR A 88 9.91 15.61 3.03
N ARG A 89 10.33 16.88 3.11
CA ARG A 89 10.53 17.65 4.33
C ARG A 89 9.61 18.86 4.31
N VAL A 90 9.37 19.47 5.47
CA VAL A 90 8.53 20.64 5.61
C VAL A 90 9.41 21.89 5.65
N GLU A 91 9.25 22.77 4.67
CA GLU A 91 9.90 24.09 4.64
C GLU A 91 8.83 25.15 4.42
N ASN A 92 8.75 26.11 5.35
CA ASN A 92 7.74 27.18 5.32
C ASN A 92 6.30 26.66 5.04
N GLY A 93 5.92 25.53 5.69
CA GLY A 93 4.62 24.91 5.51
C GLY A 93 4.41 24.17 4.17
N ARG A 94 5.44 24.07 3.34
CA ARG A 94 5.37 23.44 2.01
C ARG A 94 6.18 22.13 1.95
N PRO A 95 5.74 21.16 1.14
CA PRO A 95 6.52 19.94 0.90
C PRO A 95 7.68 20.22 -0.05
N VAL A 96 8.89 20.01 0.44
CA VAL A 96 10.12 20.05 -0.36
C VAL A 96 10.67 18.63 -0.45
N ARG A 97 10.92 18.17 -1.66
CA ARG A 97 11.47 16.83 -1.88
C ARG A 97 12.91 16.76 -1.35
N LYS A 98 13.23 15.71 -0.60
CA LYS A 98 14.59 15.50 -0.10
C LYS A 98 15.52 15.12 -1.25
N ALA A 99 16.76 15.59 -1.24
CA ALA A 99 17.77 15.22 -2.24
C ALA A 99 18.06 13.71 -2.24
N SER A 100 18.01 13.06 -1.05
CA SER A 100 18.22 11.62 -0.89
C SER A 100 16.98 10.76 -1.28
N ALA A 101 15.87 11.35 -1.68
CA ALA A 101 14.67 10.61 -2.03
C ALA A 101 14.89 9.76 -3.29
N LYS A 102 14.43 8.50 -3.24
CA LYS A 102 14.58 7.53 -4.33
C LYS A 102 13.35 7.40 -5.22
N TYR A 103 12.22 8.03 -4.84
CA TYR A 103 10.93 7.89 -5.51
C TYR A 103 10.39 9.25 -5.90
N HIS A 104 9.46 9.28 -6.87
CA HIS A 104 8.66 10.44 -7.25
C HIS A 104 9.51 11.69 -7.56
N PHE A 105 10.18 11.67 -8.71
CA PHE A 105 11.11 12.72 -9.11
C PHE A 105 10.45 13.99 -9.63
N ASP A 106 9.20 13.91 -10.10
CA ASP A 106 8.51 15.03 -10.72
C ASP A 106 7.49 15.75 -9.81
N SER A 107 7.08 16.95 -10.23
CA SER A 107 6.16 17.79 -9.49
C SER A 107 4.73 17.25 -9.44
N ASP A 108 4.31 16.46 -10.43
CA ASP A 108 2.95 15.93 -10.50
C ASP A 108 2.73 14.83 -9.47
N HIS A 109 3.76 14.04 -9.18
CA HIS A 109 3.71 13.11 -8.06
C HIS A 109 3.55 13.84 -6.73
N ARG A 110 4.28 14.93 -6.51
CA ARG A 110 4.14 15.75 -5.31
C ARG A 110 2.71 16.24 -5.14
N LYS A 111 2.11 16.80 -6.19
CA LYS A 111 0.72 17.29 -6.16
C LYS A 111 -0.27 16.17 -5.80
N LYS A 112 -0.07 14.98 -6.37
CA LYS A 112 -0.93 13.79 -6.11
C LYS A 112 -0.73 13.23 -4.71
N ASP A 113 0.50 13.17 -4.21
CA ASP A 113 0.85 12.54 -2.93
C ASP A 113 0.53 13.42 -1.73
N VAL A 114 0.90 14.68 -1.77
CA VAL A 114 0.88 15.56 -0.60
C VAL A 114 0.19 16.91 -0.83
N GLY A 115 0.03 17.33 -2.09
CA GLY A 115 -0.50 18.64 -2.44
C GLY A 115 0.54 19.76 -2.28
N PHE A 116 0.08 21.02 -2.25
CA PHE A 116 0.95 22.20 -2.13
C PHE A 116 1.32 22.53 -0.70
N HIS A 117 0.43 22.25 0.26
CA HIS A 117 0.58 22.52 1.70
C HIS A 117 0.22 21.30 2.54
N PHE A 118 0.52 20.11 2.04
CA PHE A 118 0.20 18.82 2.67
C PHE A 118 -1.31 18.52 2.81
N GLU A 119 -2.18 19.23 2.14
CA GLU A 119 -3.64 19.04 2.17
C GLU A 119 -4.10 17.69 1.60
N ARG A 120 -3.23 17.01 0.86
CA ARG A 120 -3.45 15.67 0.32
C ARG A 120 -2.58 14.60 0.98
N ALA A 121 -1.82 14.97 1.99
CA ALA A 121 -0.94 14.07 2.69
C ALA A 121 -1.73 13.21 3.69
N PHE A 122 -2.07 12.00 3.29
CA PHE A 122 -2.62 10.95 4.12
C PHE A 122 -1.62 9.82 4.17
N VAL A 123 -1.17 9.43 5.35
CA VAL A 123 -0.21 8.34 5.55
C VAL A 123 -0.84 7.26 6.40
N LEU A 124 -0.89 6.06 5.85
CA LEU A 124 -1.37 4.89 6.58
C LEU A 124 -0.20 4.16 7.19
N LEU A 125 -0.34 3.80 8.45
CA LEU A 125 0.68 3.07 9.21
C LEU A 125 0.10 1.76 9.72
N SER A 126 0.91 0.71 9.68
CA SER A 126 0.54 -0.59 10.22
C SER A 126 1.68 -1.20 11.04
N LYS A 127 1.36 -1.59 12.29
CA LYS A 127 2.15 -2.48 13.13
C LYS A 127 1.58 -3.91 13.14
N ASP A 128 0.53 -4.16 12.37
CA ASP A 128 -0.15 -5.47 12.24
C ASP A 128 -0.24 -5.84 10.76
N PHE A 129 0.81 -6.47 10.23
CA PHE A 129 0.92 -6.80 8.82
C PHE A 129 1.71 -8.08 8.60
N ARG A 130 1.58 -8.63 7.39
CA ARG A 130 2.50 -9.63 6.84
C ARG A 130 2.93 -9.18 5.46
N TYR A 131 4.22 -8.93 5.31
CA TYR A 131 4.82 -8.52 4.05
C TYR A 131 5.66 -9.67 3.50
N LEU A 132 5.18 -10.27 2.41
CA LEU A 132 5.79 -11.43 1.76
C LEU A 132 6.79 -11.01 0.68
N GLY A 133 6.69 -9.75 0.21
CA GLY A 133 7.57 -9.18 -0.79
C GLY A 133 7.51 -9.92 -2.13
N ARG A 134 8.59 -9.86 -2.88
CA ARG A 134 8.72 -10.45 -4.22
C ARG A 134 8.31 -11.91 -4.30
N LYS A 135 8.62 -12.71 -3.28
CA LYS A 135 8.26 -14.13 -3.27
C LYS A 135 6.76 -14.35 -3.24
N GLY A 136 6.02 -13.50 -2.49
CA GLY A 136 4.57 -13.58 -2.39
C GLY A 136 4.05 -14.97 -2.09
N THR A 137 2.75 -15.18 -2.27
CA THR A 137 2.12 -16.51 -2.33
C THR A 137 0.94 -16.47 -3.29
N ASP A 138 0.74 -17.53 -4.03
CA ASP A 138 -0.39 -17.75 -4.94
C ASP A 138 -1.33 -18.87 -4.45
N ASP A 139 -1.07 -19.44 -3.27
CA ASP A 139 -1.88 -20.50 -2.64
C ASP A 139 -3.37 -20.15 -2.61
N TYR A 140 -3.69 -18.85 -2.52
CA TYR A 140 -5.07 -18.35 -2.51
C TYR A 140 -5.84 -18.69 -3.79
N LYS A 141 -5.18 -18.82 -4.93
CA LYS A 141 -5.83 -19.10 -6.23
C LYS A 141 -6.58 -20.43 -6.21
N LYS A 142 -6.02 -21.41 -5.51
CA LYS A 142 -6.65 -22.75 -5.38
C LYS A 142 -7.74 -22.79 -4.31
N ARG A 143 -7.61 -22.00 -3.24
CA ARG A 143 -8.49 -22.10 -2.06
C ARG A 143 -9.61 -21.07 -2.02
N TYR A 144 -9.42 -19.92 -2.66
CA TYR A 144 -10.31 -18.77 -2.59
C TYR A 144 -10.69 -18.28 -4.00
N PRO A 145 -11.58 -19.00 -4.71
CA PRO A 145 -11.86 -18.74 -6.12
C PRO A 145 -12.45 -17.34 -6.38
N LYS A 146 -13.15 -16.74 -5.40
CA LYS A 146 -13.68 -15.39 -5.56
C LYS A 146 -12.57 -14.34 -5.47
N ILE A 147 -11.52 -14.57 -4.64
CA ILE A 147 -10.34 -13.71 -4.62
C ILE A 147 -9.58 -13.87 -5.93
N ALA A 148 -9.38 -15.11 -6.41
CA ALA A 148 -8.69 -15.37 -7.67
C ALA A 148 -9.35 -14.59 -8.81
N ARG A 149 -10.66 -14.72 -8.97
CA ARG A 149 -11.44 -14.00 -9.99
C ARG A 149 -11.37 -12.48 -9.81
N LEU A 150 -11.49 -11.98 -8.57
CA LEU A 150 -11.34 -10.55 -8.29
C LEU A 150 -9.98 -10.03 -8.79
N ILE A 151 -8.90 -10.76 -8.54
CA ILE A 151 -7.55 -10.33 -8.92
C ILE A 151 -7.35 -10.41 -10.43
N GLU A 152 -7.88 -11.43 -11.08
CA GLU A 152 -7.88 -11.53 -12.55
C GLU A 152 -8.60 -10.34 -13.20
N ASP A 153 -9.81 -10.01 -12.72
CA ASP A 153 -10.65 -8.91 -13.24
C ASP A 153 -10.13 -7.51 -12.83
N LEU A 154 -9.28 -7.42 -11.80
CA LEU A 154 -8.79 -6.14 -11.30
C LEU A 154 -7.72 -5.61 -12.23
N THR A 155 -8.03 -4.53 -12.94
CA THR A 155 -7.09 -3.81 -13.79
C THR A 155 -6.31 -2.77 -12.95
N GLN A 156 -6.53 -1.49 -13.20
CA GLN A 156 -5.91 -0.39 -12.47
C GLN A 156 -6.83 0.07 -11.33
N GLY A 157 -6.25 0.60 -10.25
CA GLY A 157 -7.02 1.14 -9.13
C GLY A 157 -7.13 0.18 -7.95
N HIS A 158 -8.27 0.20 -7.28
CA HIS A 158 -8.54 -0.65 -6.12
C HIS A 158 -10.02 -0.99 -6.01
N ARG A 159 -10.32 -2.07 -5.29
CA ARG A 159 -11.69 -2.44 -4.91
C ARG A 159 -11.86 -2.26 -3.39
N ARG A 160 -12.98 -1.66 -2.99
CA ARG A 160 -13.38 -1.47 -1.59
C ARG A 160 -14.70 -2.17 -1.28
N HIS A 161 -15.63 -2.16 -2.25
CA HIS A 161 -16.92 -2.81 -2.10
C HIS A 161 -16.82 -4.27 -2.49
N HIS A 162 -17.16 -5.16 -1.56
CA HIS A 162 -17.09 -6.60 -1.72
C HIS A 162 -18.37 -7.26 -1.27
N SER A 163 -18.78 -8.32 -1.95
CA SER A 163 -19.88 -9.16 -1.49
C SER A 163 -19.54 -9.83 -0.15
N VAL A 164 -20.54 -10.19 0.63
CA VAL A 164 -20.35 -10.89 1.91
C VAL A 164 -19.46 -12.13 1.77
N ARG A 165 -19.65 -12.91 0.70
CA ARG A 165 -18.83 -14.10 0.44
C ARG A 165 -17.37 -13.77 0.16
N LEU A 166 -17.11 -12.73 -0.64
CA LEU A 166 -15.73 -12.30 -0.93
C LEU A 166 -15.05 -11.74 0.31
N ARG A 167 -15.75 -10.98 1.15
CA ARG A 167 -15.23 -10.51 2.45
C ARG A 167 -14.83 -11.68 3.35
N LYS A 168 -15.67 -12.73 3.43
CA LYS A 168 -15.35 -13.95 4.19
C LYS A 168 -14.07 -14.62 3.67
N GLU A 169 -13.90 -14.76 2.35
CA GLU A 169 -12.68 -15.31 1.76
C GLU A 169 -11.45 -14.45 2.06
N LEU A 170 -11.54 -13.12 1.94
CA LEU A 170 -10.43 -12.21 2.25
C LEU A 170 -10.01 -12.32 3.72
N MET A 171 -10.96 -12.37 4.64
CA MET A 171 -10.66 -12.53 6.07
C MET A 171 -10.14 -13.93 6.41
N ALA A 172 -10.60 -14.97 5.74
CA ALA A 172 -10.05 -16.32 5.85
C ALA A 172 -8.61 -16.39 5.34
N LEU A 173 -8.32 -15.78 4.19
CA LEU A 173 -6.96 -15.64 3.68
C LEU A 173 -6.07 -14.88 4.67
N LYS A 174 -6.55 -13.77 5.24
CA LYS A 174 -5.82 -13.04 6.29
C LYS A 174 -5.49 -13.96 7.46
N ALA A 175 -6.46 -14.70 8.00
CA ALA A 175 -6.25 -15.59 9.13
C ALA A 175 -5.21 -16.69 8.81
N GLU A 176 -5.27 -17.25 7.60
CA GLU A 176 -4.28 -18.23 7.12
C GLU A 176 -2.87 -17.65 7.06
N ILE A 177 -2.71 -16.45 6.48
CA ILE A 177 -1.41 -15.77 6.39
C ILE A 177 -0.84 -15.48 7.78
N TRP A 178 -1.65 -15.08 8.77
CA TRP A 178 -1.20 -14.87 10.15
C TRP A 178 -0.77 -16.16 10.83
N ARG A 179 -1.46 -17.27 10.56
CA ARG A 179 -1.08 -18.60 11.09
C ARG A 179 0.20 -19.13 10.44
N LYS A 180 0.35 -18.94 9.11
CA LYS A 180 1.50 -19.43 8.34
C LYS A 180 2.79 -18.66 8.67
N TYR A 181 2.69 -17.38 8.93
CA TYR A 181 3.85 -16.50 9.11
C TYR A 181 3.80 -15.77 10.45
N SER A 182 4.71 -16.11 11.36
CA SER A 182 4.85 -15.43 12.66
C SER A 182 5.50 -14.05 12.52
N ARG A 183 6.44 -13.89 11.58
CA ARG A 183 7.15 -12.62 11.35
C ARG A 183 6.34 -11.67 10.50
N MET A 184 6.38 -10.38 10.84
CA MET A 184 5.72 -9.32 10.05
C MET A 184 6.38 -9.14 8.68
N LYS A 185 7.71 -9.11 8.61
CA LYS A 185 8.48 -9.03 7.37
C LYS A 185 9.04 -10.42 7.05
N VAL A 186 8.45 -11.07 6.06
CA VAL A 186 8.80 -12.42 5.60
C VAL A 186 9.72 -12.37 4.39
N GLY A 187 9.50 -11.42 3.49
CA GLY A 187 10.25 -11.25 2.25
C GLY A 187 10.89 -9.87 2.12
N LEU A 188 11.50 -9.66 0.97
CA LEU A 188 12.13 -8.41 0.57
C LEU A 188 11.40 -7.84 -0.64
N PRO A 189 11.41 -6.53 -0.86
CA PRO A 189 10.99 -5.94 -2.12
C PRO A 189 11.84 -6.46 -3.28
N THR A 190 11.38 -6.28 -4.49
CA THR A 190 12.17 -6.54 -5.68
C THR A 190 13.40 -5.63 -5.66
N GLU A 191 14.58 -6.18 -5.78
CA GLU A 191 15.79 -5.37 -5.92
C GLU A 191 15.67 -4.53 -7.19
N ASN A 192 16.00 -3.27 -7.05
CA ASN A 192 15.87 -2.21 -8.02
C ASN A 192 16.28 -2.61 -9.43
N ASP A 193 15.36 -2.80 -10.30
CA ASP A 193 15.51 -2.29 -11.64
C ASP A 193 15.28 -0.77 -11.57
N ARG A 194 16.37 0.00 -11.49
CA ARG A 194 16.35 1.47 -11.38
C ARG A 194 15.73 2.16 -12.60
N SER A 195 15.39 1.39 -13.63
CA SER A 195 14.85 1.86 -14.91
C SER A 195 13.32 1.96 -14.92
N ARG A 196 12.60 1.41 -13.92
CA ARG A 196 11.15 1.49 -13.89
C ARG A 196 10.69 2.56 -12.90
N PRO A 197 10.21 3.71 -13.40
CA PRO A 197 9.54 4.70 -12.55
C PRO A 197 8.32 4.07 -11.88
N CYS A 198 7.95 4.56 -10.68
CA CYS A 198 6.68 4.22 -10.00
C CYS A 198 5.43 4.58 -10.83
N ASN A 199 5.63 5.01 -12.04
CA ASN A 199 4.66 5.50 -13.00
C ASN A 199 4.57 4.60 -14.21
N GLN A 200 3.57 3.79 -14.23
CA GLN A 200 2.79 3.59 -15.44
C GLN A 200 1.31 3.73 -15.06
N ASP A 201 0.95 4.93 -14.62
CA ASP A 201 -0.38 5.43 -14.89
C ASP A 201 -0.36 5.88 -16.36
N THR A 202 -0.54 4.97 -17.30
CA THR A 202 -0.96 5.31 -18.65
C THR A 202 -2.19 6.19 -18.56
N PRO A 203 -2.27 7.32 -19.30
CA PRO A 203 -3.46 8.14 -19.28
C PRO A 203 -4.64 7.28 -19.72
N SER A 204 -5.64 7.15 -18.85
CA SER A 204 -6.94 6.61 -19.20
C SER A 204 -7.50 7.45 -20.34
N THR A 205 -7.43 6.94 -21.57
CA THR A 205 -8.33 7.38 -22.64
C THR A 205 -9.74 7.05 -22.20
N ARG A 206 -10.51 8.08 -21.96
CA ARG A 206 -11.97 8.25 -22.08
C ARG A 206 -12.87 7.00 -21.92
N CYS A 207 -13.73 7.02 -20.93
CA CYS A 207 -15.19 7.24 -20.99
C CYS A 207 -15.67 7.49 -19.56
#